data_da36eef10b3379902c61f10ebb4b631e
#
_entry.id   da36eef10b3379902c61f10ebb4b631e
#
_cell.length_a   1.000
_cell.length_b   1.000
_cell.length_c   1.000
_cell.angle_alpha   90.00
_cell.angle_beta   90.00
_cell.angle_gamma   90.00
#
_symmetry.space_group_name_H-M   'P 1'
#
loop_
_entity.id
_entity.type
_entity.pdbx_description
1 polymer ?
#
loop_
_entity_poly.entity_id
_entity_poly.type
_entity_poly.pdbx_seq_one_letter_code
_entity_poly.pdbx_strand_id
1 'polypeptide(L)'
;MNPNTLNSTSSGQAVEFVNSVLQLQLRIAVFDCDGTLWSGDAGEGFFDWELQQNLLSDDVVHWARPRYAAYKAGKVTEEQMCGEMVTMHRGLTEAEVQRAADRYFEQHCVSDIFPEMQVLVHLLQGAGCEVWAVSSTNEWVIRAAMRHFGIPEEKILAAAARSVDGKITDQLIRIPTGEGKSRAIHQAIRRAPDAAFGNSIWDAAMLGIARRPFVINPTPQLQKIASERRWPVYFPDSIRAEIRDD
;
A
#
# COMPACT_ATOMS: atom_id res chain seq x y z
N MET A 1 3.66 -16.99 15.98
CA MET A 1 3.64 -15.84 16.90
C MET A 1 2.19 -15.45 17.14
N ASN A 2 1.82 -14.98 18.32
CA ASN A 2 0.45 -14.53 18.58
C ASN A 2 0.30 -13.14 17.89
N PRO A 3 -0.52 -12.97 16.84
CA PRO A 3 -0.62 -11.73 16.06
C PRO A 3 -1.21 -10.54 16.86
N ASN A 4 -1.64 -10.79 18.09
CA ASN A 4 -2.37 -9.81 18.90
C ASN A 4 -1.51 -9.16 20.01
N THR A 5 -0.20 -9.33 20.01
CA THR A 5 0.67 -8.74 21.05
C THR A 5 1.91 -8.12 20.43
N LEU A 6 2.15 -6.86 20.75
CA LEU A 6 3.47 -6.25 20.52
C LEU A 6 4.52 -7.10 21.25
N ASN A 7 5.58 -7.47 20.55
CA ASN A 7 6.66 -8.26 21.11
C ASN A 7 7.32 -7.48 22.26
N SER A 8 7.97 -8.20 23.19
CA SER A 8 8.79 -7.62 24.26
C SER A 8 9.93 -6.72 23.76
N THR A 9 10.20 -6.73 22.46
CA THR A 9 11.19 -5.90 21.76
C THR A 9 10.63 -4.60 21.17
N SER A 10 9.30 -4.42 21.14
CA SER A 10 8.69 -3.17 20.64
C SER A 10 9.03 -2.02 21.59
N SER A 11 9.36 -0.85 21.01
CA SER A 11 9.67 0.33 21.83
C SER A 11 8.43 0.83 22.58
N GLY A 12 8.65 1.57 23.67
CA GLY A 12 7.55 2.23 24.39
C GLY A 12 6.72 3.14 23.47
N GLN A 13 7.35 3.75 22.46
CA GLN A 13 6.66 4.62 21.51
C GLN A 13 5.75 3.86 20.55
N ALA A 14 6.13 2.65 20.11
CA ALA A 14 5.25 1.80 19.30
C ALA A 14 4.00 1.39 20.09
N VAL A 15 4.20 0.99 21.35
CA VAL A 15 3.09 0.65 22.25
C VAL A 15 2.17 1.85 22.49
N GLU A 16 2.73 3.03 22.73
CA GLU A 16 1.98 4.26 22.95
C GLU A 16 1.19 4.67 21.69
N PHE A 17 1.82 4.60 20.50
CA PHE A 17 1.16 4.89 19.23
C PHE A 17 -0.03 3.96 19.00
N VAL A 18 0.17 2.64 19.07
CA VAL A 18 -0.89 1.65 18.88
C VAL A 18 -2.06 1.90 19.87
N ASN A 19 -1.76 2.08 21.15
CA ASN A 19 -2.77 2.35 22.17
C ASN A 19 -3.53 3.66 21.91
N SER A 20 -2.84 4.71 21.47
CA SER A 20 -3.47 6.00 21.15
C SER A 20 -4.50 5.89 20.03
N VAL A 21 -4.19 5.06 19.00
CA VAL A 21 -5.13 4.80 17.89
C VAL A 21 -6.31 3.96 18.35
N LEU A 22 -6.09 2.91 19.15
CA LEU A 22 -7.16 2.04 19.65
C LEU A 22 -8.17 2.77 20.54
N GLN A 23 -7.72 3.73 21.34
CA GLN A 23 -8.59 4.55 22.19
C GLN A 23 -9.60 5.38 21.39
N LEU A 24 -9.38 5.61 20.09
CA LEU A 24 -10.29 6.35 19.22
C LEU A 24 -11.57 5.59 18.85
N GLN A 25 -11.62 4.28 19.07
CA GLN A 25 -12.78 3.42 18.79
C GLN A 25 -13.27 3.57 17.34
N LEU A 26 -12.34 3.43 16.39
CA LEU A 26 -12.59 3.62 14.97
C LEU A 26 -13.57 2.57 14.43
N ARG A 27 -14.45 2.97 13.52
CA ARG A 27 -15.35 2.06 12.79
C ARG A 27 -14.82 1.72 11.42
N ILE A 28 -14.13 2.67 10.75
CA ILE A 28 -13.51 2.48 9.45
C ILE A 28 -12.13 3.11 9.49
N ALA A 29 -11.12 2.33 9.13
CA ALA A 29 -9.76 2.76 8.93
C ALA A 29 -9.29 2.39 7.52
N VAL A 30 -8.61 3.30 6.84
CA VAL A 30 -8.02 3.07 5.51
C VAL A 30 -6.50 3.23 5.60
N PHE A 31 -5.78 2.30 5.00
CA PHE A 31 -4.33 2.27 5.02
C PHE A 31 -3.79 2.32 3.60
N ASP A 32 -2.88 3.24 3.35
CA ASP A 32 -1.90 3.05 2.31
C ASP A 32 -1.00 1.85 2.65
N CYS A 33 -0.25 1.33 1.69
CA CYS A 33 0.50 0.10 1.85
C CYS A 33 2.01 0.34 1.88
N ASP A 34 2.61 0.67 0.74
CA ASP A 34 4.06 0.86 0.57
C ASP A 34 4.57 2.04 1.41
N GLY A 35 5.59 1.81 2.24
CA GLY A 35 6.09 2.81 3.18
C GLY A 35 5.20 3.08 4.40
N THR A 36 3.97 2.52 4.44
CA THR A 36 2.99 2.67 5.53
C THR A 36 2.83 1.40 6.35
N LEU A 37 2.65 0.25 5.70
CA LEU A 37 2.51 -1.06 6.36
C LEU A 37 3.81 -1.87 6.36
N TRP A 38 4.69 -1.58 5.43
CA TRP A 38 6.04 -2.14 5.30
C TRP A 38 7.00 -1.09 4.76
N SER A 39 8.31 -1.31 4.88
CA SER A 39 9.32 -0.45 4.27
C SER A 39 9.47 -0.74 2.78
N GLY A 40 9.93 0.25 2.01
CA GLY A 40 10.14 0.12 0.57
C GLY A 40 8.86 0.25 -0.25
N ASP A 41 8.98 -0.15 -1.52
CA ASP A 41 7.94 -0.10 -2.56
C ASP A 41 7.80 -1.48 -3.21
N ALA A 42 6.78 -2.23 -2.80
CA ALA A 42 6.53 -3.57 -3.33
C ALA A 42 6.08 -3.54 -4.79
N GLY A 43 5.50 -2.45 -5.26
CA GLY A 43 5.10 -2.27 -6.65
C GLY A 43 6.31 -2.11 -7.58
N GLU A 44 7.26 -1.24 -7.22
CA GLU A 44 8.53 -1.07 -7.94
C GLU A 44 9.36 -2.36 -7.91
N GLY A 45 9.47 -2.96 -6.73
CA GLY A 45 10.25 -4.18 -6.58
C GLY A 45 9.66 -5.37 -7.34
N PHE A 46 8.33 -5.54 -7.37
CA PHE A 46 7.69 -6.57 -8.17
C PHE A 46 7.89 -6.33 -9.67
N PHE A 47 7.74 -5.09 -10.12
CA PHE A 47 8.01 -4.71 -11.49
C PHE A 47 9.44 -5.09 -11.92
N ASP A 48 10.45 -4.74 -11.15
CA ASP A 48 11.84 -5.09 -11.46
C ASP A 48 12.09 -6.61 -11.43
N TRP A 49 11.48 -7.31 -10.50
CA TRP A 49 11.61 -8.74 -10.35
C TRP A 49 10.93 -9.49 -11.50
N GLU A 50 9.67 -9.16 -11.83
CA GLU A 50 8.91 -9.88 -12.87
C GLU A 50 9.50 -9.73 -14.28
N LEU A 51 10.15 -8.59 -14.59
CA LEU A 51 10.89 -8.40 -15.84
C LEU A 51 12.07 -9.37 -16.02
N GLN A 52 12.44 -10.12 -14.97
CA GLN A 52 13.52 -11.09 -14.96
C GLN A 52 13.01 -12.53 -14.91
N GLN A 53 11.69 -12.75 -14.74
CA GLN A 53 11.11 -14.06 -14.46
C GLN A 53 10.55 -14.79 -15.69
N ASN A 54 10.73 -14.28 -16.90
CA ASN A 54 10.10 -14.80 -18.12
C ASN A 54 8.56 -14.90 -18.02
N LEU A 55 7.95 -14.07 -17.19
CA LEU A 55 6.49 -13.98 -17.04
C LEU A 55 5.88 -13.16 -18.19
N LEU A 56 6.55 -12.08 -18.53
CA LEU A 56 6.13 -11.13 -19.57
C LEU A 56 6.81 -11.44 -20.89
N SER A 57 6.18 -11.04 -22.00
CA SER A 57 6.80 -11.18 -23.33
C SER A 57 8.01 -10.25 -23.48
N ASP A 58 8.93 -10.61 -24.38
CA ASP A 58 10.13 -9.80 -24.67
C ASP A 58 9.77 -8.37 -25.09
N ASP A 59 8.69 -8.19 -25.86
CA ASP A 59 8.23 -6.88 -26.31
C ASP A 59 7.80 -6.01 -25.11
N VAL A 60 7.10 -6.59 -24.13
CA VAL A 60 6.73 -5.89 -22.91
C VAL A 60 7.95 -5.54 -22.09
N VAL A 61 8.90 -6.46 -21.93
CA VAL A 61 10.15 -6.21 -21.18
C VAL A 61 10.98 -5.09 -21.83
N HIS A 62 11.11 -5.09 -23.17
CA HIS A 62 11.83 -4.04 -23.89
C HIS A 62 11.17 -2.67 -23.79
N TRP A 63 9.83 -2.62 -23.75
CA TRP A 63 9.07 -1.40 -23.57
C TRP A 63 9.11 -0.90 -22.11
N ALA A 64 8.96 -1.79 -21.13
CA ALA A 64 8.73 -1.44 -19.73
C ALA A 64 9.90 -0.69 -19.08
N ARG A 65 11.14 -1.15 -19.28
CA ARG A 65 12.34 -0.53 -18.67
C ARG A 65 12.54 0.92 -19.08
N PRO A 66 12.57 1.31 -20.40
CA PRO A 66 12.68 2.71 -20.80
C PRO A 66 11.47 3.53 -20.34
N ARG A 67 10.28 2.93 -20.28
CA ARG A 67 9.06 3.59 -19.84
C ARG A 67 9.13 3.96 -18.37
N TYR A 68 9.58 3.03 -17.53
CA TYR A 68 9.79 3.29 -16.11
C TYR A 68 10.90 4.33 -15.86
N ALA A 69 11.99 4.29 -16.63
CA ALA A 69 13.01 5.33 -16.57
C ALA A 69 12.45 6.73 -16.94
N ALA A 70 11.54 6.81 -17.91
CA ALA A 70 10.86 8.04 -18.26
C ALA A 70 9.94 8.55 -17.13
N TYR A 71 9.28 7.63 -16.40
CA TYR A 71 8.50 7.95 -15.21
C TYR A 71 9.41 8.52 -14.09
N LYS A 72 10.50 7.86 -13.76
CA LYS A 72 11.47 8.37 -12.76
C LYS A 72 12.06 9.74 -13.15
N ALA A 73 12.14 10.04 -14.44
CA ALA A 73 12.54 11.35 -14.95
C ALA A 73 11.40 12.40 -15.02
N GLY A 74 10.20 12.08 -14.50
CA GLY A 74 9.05 12.98 -14.47
C GLY A 74 8.37 13.21 -15.83
N LYS A 75 8.66 12.38 -16.85
CA LYS A 75 8.07 12.48 -18.19
C LYS A 75 6.77 11.68 -18.34
N VAL A 76 6.47 10.83 -17.40
CA VAL A 76 5.26 10.01 -17.29
C VAL A 76 4.65 10.30 -15.93
N THR A 77 3.34 10.46 -15.87
CA THR A 77 2.65 10.72 -14.59
C THR A 77 2.56 9.45 -13.75
N GLU A 78 2.41 9.59 -12.44
CA GLU A 78 2.14 8.51 -11.50
C GLU A 78 0.93 7.66 -11.95
N GLU A 79 -0.19 8.31 -12.25
CA GLU A 79 -1.42 7.64 -12.67
C GLU A 79 -1.22 6.81 -13.96
N GLN A 80 -0.47 7.35 -14.93
CA GLN A 80 -0.14 6.62 -16.15
C GLN A 80 0.74 5.41 -15.85
N MET A 81 1.82 5.57 -15.07
CA MET A 81 2.75 4.48 -14.78
C MET A 81 2.07 3.35 -14.00
N CYS A 82 1.32 3.69 -12.95
CA CYS A 82 0.55 2.69 -12.19
C CYS A 82 -0.44 1.92 -13.07
N GLY A 83 -1.13 2.61 -13.98
CA GLY A 83 -2.03 1.96 -14.94
C GLY A 83 -1.31 1.04 -15.91
N GLU A 84 -0.18 1.48 -16.44
CA GLU A 84 0.65 0.70 -17.37
C GLU A 84 1.26 -0.53 -16.69
N MET A 85 1.70 -0.42 -15.44
CA MET A 85 2.20 -1.55 -14.64
C MET A 85 1.13 -2.63 -14.38
N VAL A 86 -0.15 -2.29 -14.47
CA VAL A 86 -1.25 -3.27 -14.41
C VAL A 86 -1.54 -3.84 -15.80
N THR A 87 -1.67 -2.98 -16.81
CA THR A 87 -2.11 -3.39 -18.16
C THR A 87 -1.04 -4.11 -18.97
N MET A 88 0.23 -4.02 -18.58
CA MET A 88 1.33 -4.77 -19.21
C MET A 88 1.16 -6.30 -19.07
N HIS A 89 0.32 -6.76 -18.14
CA HIS A 89 -0.05 -8.17 -17.95
C HIS A 89 -1.16 -8.64 -18.90
N ARG A 90 -1.62 -7.80 -19.82
CA ARG A 90 -2.67 -8.14 -20.79
C ARG A 90 -2.41 -9.48 -21.47
N GLY A 91 -3.42 -10.35 -21.43
CA GLY A 91 -3.38 -11.69 -22.05
C GLY A 91 -2.89 -12.80 -21.12
N LEU A 92 -2.21 -12.47 -20.02
CA LEU A 92 -1.91 -13.43 -18.96
C LEU A 92 -3.17 -13.76 -18.16
N THR A 93 -3.18 -14.90 -17.51
CA THR A 93 -4.25 -15.22 -16.57
C THR A 93 -4.01 -14.55 -15.22
N GLU A 94 -5.07 -14.13 -14.54
CA GLU A 94 -4.97 -13.60 -13.18
C GLU A 94 -4.23 -14.57 -12.24
N ALA A 95 -4.47 -15.87 -12.40
CA ALA A 95 -3.82 -16.89 -11.58
C ALA A 95 -2.30 -16.97 -11.80
N GLU A 96 -1.80 -16.71 -13.00
CA GLU A 96 -0.35 -16.66 -13.27
C GLU A 96 0.29 -15.47 -12.58
N VAL A 97 -0.30 -14.29 -12.74
CA VAL A 97 0.23 -13.07 -12.12
C VAL A 97 0.10 -13.12 -10.61
N GLN A 98 -1.03 -13.62 -10.06
CA GLN A 98 -1.20 -13.78 -8.62
C GLN A 98 -0.15 -14.71 -8.02
N ARG A 99 0.12 -15.86 -8.64
CA ARG A 99 1.18 -16.77 -8.16
C ARG A 99 2.58 -16.14 -8.21
N ALA A 100 2.85 -15.28 -9.20
CA ALA A 100 4.10 -14.54 -9.28
C ALA A 100 4.20 -13.50 -8.14
N ALA A 101 3.14 -12.73 -7.92
CA ALA A 101 3.05 -11.76 -6.85
C ALA A 101 3.15 -12.40 -5.45
N ASP A 102 2.49 -13.55 -5.24
CA ASP A 102 2.58 -14.32 -4.00
C ASP A 102 4.03 -14.71 -3.71
N ARG A 103 4.73 -15.29 -4.69
CA ARG A 103 6.15 -15.67 -4.54
C ARG A 103 7.04 -14.47 -4.26
N TYR A 104 6.84 -13.39 -5.01
CA TYR A 104 7.61 -12.17 -4.83
C TYR A 104 7.45 -11.62 -3.41
N PHE A 105 6.22 -11.42 -2.96
CA PHE A 105 5.97 -10.82 -1.65
C PHE A 105 6.54 -11.67 -0.51
N GLU A 106 6.34 -12.99 -0.57
CA GLU A 106 6.87 -13.93 0.43
C GLU A 106 8.40 -13.93 0.49
N GLN A 107 9.06 -13.80 -0.65
CA GLN A 107 10.53 -13.89 -0.73
C GLN A 107 11.25 -12.57 -0.43
N HIS A 108 10.58 -11.43 -0.71
CA HIS A 108 11.26 -10.14 -0.75
C HIS A 108 10.65 -9.06 0.16
N CYS A 109 9.39 -9.20 0.59
CA CYS A 109 8.70 -8.11 1.31
C CYS A 109 8.26 -8.47 2.73
N VAL A 110 8.08 -9.75 3.05
CA VAL A 110 7.55 -10.16 4.37
C VAL A 110 8.43 -9.68 5.52
N SER A 111 9.75 -9.69 5.35
CA SER A 111 10.70 -9.20 6.37
C SER A 111 10.61 -7.70 6.63
N ASP A 112 10.07 -6.95 5.68
CA ASP A 112 10.00 -5.50 5.71
C ASP A 112 8.69 -4.97 6.32
N ILE A 113 7.75 -5.87 6.65
CA ILE A 113 6.49 -5.52 7.33
C ILE A 113 6.81 -4.89 8.69
N PHE A 114 6.23 -3.71 8.94
CA PHE A 114 6.31 -3.05 10.25
C PHE A 114 5.48 -3.82 11.28
N PRO A 115 6.11 -4.46 12.28
CA PRO A 115 5.40 -5.34 13.22
C PRO A 115 4.28 -4.62 13.98
N GLU A 116 4.52 -3.38 14.40
CA GLU A 116 3.54 -2.57 15.12
C GLU A 116 2.34 -2.17 14.25
N MET A 117 2.56 -1.97 12.94
CA MET A 117 1.47 -1.68 12.01
C MET A 117 0.63 -2.94 11.75
N GLN A 118 1.26 -4.10 11.65
CA GLN A 118 0.56 -5.38 11.54
C GLN A 118 -0.28 -5.64 12.80
N VAL A 119 0.29 -5.44 13.98
CA VAL A 119 -0.44 -5.56 15.26
C VAL A 119 -1.59 -4.57 15.33
N LEU A 120 -1.38 -3.30 14.94
CA LEU A 120 -2.43 -2.28 14.91
C LEU A 120 -3.61 -2.71 14.05
N VAL A 121 -3.35 -3.19 12.83
CA VAL A 121 -4.41 -3.67 11.91
C VAL A 121 -5.21 -4.80 12.55
N HIS A 122 -4.55 -5.81 13.10
CA HIS A 122 -5.23 -6.93 13.75
C HIS A 122 -6.05 -6.52 14.98
N LEU A 123 -5.54 -5.60 15.79
CA LEU A 123 -6.26 -5.09 16.96
C LEU A 123 -7.48 -4.24 16.57
N LEU A 124 -7.37 -3.43 15.53
CA LEU A 124 -8.50 -2.69 14.98
C LEU A 124 -9.60 -3.62 14.48
N GLN A 125 -9.23 -4.66 13.71
CA GLN A 125 -10.16 -5.68 13.25
C GLN A 125 -10.81 -6.43 14.43
N GLY A 126 -10.02 -6.81 15.44
CA GLY A 126 -10.51 -7.45 16.66
C GLY A 126 -11.47 -6.57 17.46
N ALA A 127 -11.34 -5.24 17.37
CA ALA A 127 -12.26 -4.26 17.96
C ALA A 127 -13.49 -3.97 17.07
N GLY A 128 -13.66 -4.67 15.95
CA GLY A 128 -14.80 -4.50 15.03
C GLY A 128 -14.64 -3.33 14.04
N CYS A 129 -13.43 -2.79 13.87
CA CYS A 129 -13.16 -1.78 12.86
C CYS A 129 -13.07 -2.42 11.46
N GLU A 130 -13.73 -1.82 10.49
CA GLU A 130 -13.53 -2.16 9.08
C GLU A 130 -12.19 -1.57 8.60
N VAL A 131 -11.25 -2.44 8.27
CA VAL A 131 -9.93 -2.02 7.75
C VAL A 131 -9.87 -2.25 6.25
N TRP A 132 -9.44 -1.23 5.52
CA TRP A 132 -9.29 -1.22 4.07
C TRP A 132 -7.85 -0.90 3.67
N ALA A 133 -7.36 -1.57 2.63
CA ALA A 133 -6.09 -1.24 1.97
C ALA A 133 -6.36 -0.37 0.73
N VAL A 134 -5.61 0.73 0.55
CA VAL A 134 -5.77 1.69 -0.56
C VAL A 134 -4.40 1.99 -1.14
N SER A 135 -4.05 1.37 -2.27
CA SER A 135 -2.69 1.45 -2.83
C SER A 135 -2.68 1.74 -4.33
N SER A 136 -1.68 2.47 -4.80
CA SER A 136 -1.39 2.64 -6.24
C SER A 136 -0.70 1.43 -6.86
N THR A 137 -0.14 0.54 -6.06
CA THR A 137 0.44 -0.74 -6.49
C THR A 137 -0.63 -1.67 -7.06
N ASN A 138 -0.22 -2.56 -7.98
CA ASN A 138 -1.12 -3.52 -8.60
C ASN A 138 -1.79 -4.44 -7.58
N GLU A 139 -3.04 -4.82 -7.88
CA GLU A 139 -3.88 -5.57 -6.93
C GLU A 139 -3.35 -6.95 -6.57
N TRP A 140 -2.56 -7.60 -7.44
CA TRP A 140 -2.03 -8.95 -7.16
C TRP A 140 -0.98 -8.91 -6.05
N VAL A 141 -0.07 -7.94 -6.08
CA VAL A 141 0.91 -7.73 -4.99
C VAL A 141 0.21 -7.34 -3.70
N ILE A 142 -0.78 -6.45 -3.77
CA ILE A 142 -1.51 -6.04 -2.57
C ILE A 142 -2.36 -7.18 -2.00
N ARG A 143 -2.99 -8.03 -2.83
CA ARG A 143 -3.66 -9.25 -2.35
C ARG A 143 -2.70 -10.19 -1.63
N ALA A 144 -1.49 -10.40 -2.18
CA ALA A 144 -0.47 -11.20 -1.52
C ALA A 144 -0.11 -10.63 -0.14
N ALA A 145 0.15 -9.32 -0.06
CA ALA A 145 0.47 -8.61 1.17
C ALA A 145 -0.65 -8.68 2.21
N MET A 146 -1.90 -8.44 1.81
CA MET A 146 -3.05 -8.33 2.72
C MET A 146 -3.39 -9.62 3.45
N ARG A 147 -2.92 -10.78 2.98
CA ARG A 147 -3.03 -12.05 3.72
C ARG A 147 -2.32 -12.00 5.07
N HIS A 148 -1.17 -11.28 5.15
CA HIS A 148 -0.43 -11.08 6.40
C HIS A 148 -1.12 -10.14 7.38
N PHE A 149 -2.09 -9.36 6.90
CA PHE A 149 -2.87 -8.42 7.70
C PHE A 149 -4.32 -8.88 7.94
N GLY A 150 -4.73 -10.01 7.39
CA GLY A 150 -6.10 -10.51 7.50
C GLY A 150 -7.14 -9.59 6.85
N ILE A 151 -6.75 -8.79 5.85
CA ILE A 151 -7.66 -7.91 5.10
C ILE A 151 -8.19 -8.69 3.90
N PRO A 152 -9.52 -8.91 3.78
CA PRO A 152 -10.10 -9.68 2.70
C PRO A 152 -10.11 -8.88 1.38
N GLU A 153 -10.18 -9.60 0.24
CA GLU A 153 -10.02 -9.01 -1.10
C GLU A 153 -11.04 -7.91 -1.41
N GLU A 154 -12.27 -8.04 -0.92
CA GLU A 154 -13.33 -7.02 -1.10
C GLU A 154 -13.04 -5.69 -0.40
N LYS A 155 -12.05 -5.66 0.49
CA LYS A 155 -11.56 -4.45 1.18
C LYS A 155 -10.22 -3.95 0.65
N ILE A 156 -9.83 -4.39 -0.55
CA ILE A 156 -8.63 -3.94 -1.23
C ILE A 156 -9.00 -2.99 -2.38
N LEU A 157 -8.52 -1.76 -2.29
CA LEU A 157 -8.64 -0.74 -3.33
C LEU A 157 -7.24 -0.50 -3.91
N ALA A 158 -6.80 -1.38 -4.80
CA ALA A 158 -5.49 -1.29 -5.46
C ALA A 158 -5.64 -1.02 -6.96
N ALA A 159 -4.55 -0.69 -7.66
CA ALA A 159 -4.59 -0.50 -9.10
C ALA A 159 -4.98 -1.82 -9.79
N ALA A 160 -6.04 -1.77 -10.61
CA ALA A 160 -6.67 -2.96 -11.14
C ALA A 160 -7.11 -2.82 -12.60
N ALA A 161 -7.00 -3.92 -13.35
CA ALA A 161 -7.56 -4.08 -14.69
C ALA A 161 -8.67 -5.12 -14.70
N ARG A 162 -9.55 -5.01 -15.69
CA ARG A 162 -10.63 -5.98 -15.91
C ARG A 162 -10.05 -7.30 -16.43
N SER A 163 -10.56 -8.40 -15.91
CA SER A 163 -10.36 -9.72 -16.50
C SER A 163 -11.62 -10.18 -17.22
N VAL A 164 -11.44 -10.85 -18.35
CA VAL A 164 -12.49 -11.50 -19.14
C VAL A 164 -12.05 -12.93 -19.38
N ASP A 165 -12.91 -13.90 -19.06
CA ASP A 165 -12.60 -15.33 -19.15
C ASP A 165 -11.27 -15.72 -18.47
N GLY A 166 -10.98 -15.09 -17.33
CA GLY A 166 -9.78 -15.33 -16.52
C GLY A 166 -8.50 -14.70 -17.08
N LYS A 167 -8.58 -13.94 -18.18
CA LYS A 167 -7.45 -13.22 -18.78
C LYS A 167 -7.52 -11.73 -18.53
N ILE A 168 -6.40 -11.15 -18.15
CA ILE A 168 -6.26 -9.72 -17.90
C ILE A 168 -6.38 -8.96 -19.22
N THR A 169 -7.13 -7.85 -19.20
CA THR A 169 -7.30 -6.95 -20.34
C THR A 169 -6.55 -5.63 -20.14
N ASP A 170 -6.60 -4.74 -21.12
CA ASP A 170 -6.10 -3.36 -21.02
C ASP A 170 -7.12 -2.36 -20.45
N GLN A 171 -8.28 -2.84 -19.99
CA GLN A 171 -9.32 -1.98 -19.42
C GLN A 171 -9.07 -1.77 -17.93
N LEU A 172 -8.64 -0.58 -17.57
CA LEU A 172 -8.46 -0.20 -16.17
C LEU A 172 -9.81 -0.08 -15.43
N ILE A 173 -9.87 -0.64 -14.23
CA ILE A 173 -11.00 -0.51 -13.30
C ILE A 173 -10.82 0.71 -12.43
N ARG A 174 -9.60 0.87 -11.84
CA ARG A 174 -9.24 1.97 -10.95
C ARG A 174 -7.73 2.13 -10.88
N ILE A 175 -7.30 3.33 -10.55
CA ILE A 175 -5.91 3.67 -10.19
C ILE A 175 -5.98 4.58 -8.96
N PRO A 176 -5.82 4.03 -7.74
CA PRO A 176 -5.92 4.80 -6.51
C PRO A 176 -4.59 5.49 -6.18
N THR A 177 -4.28 6.57 -6.89
CA THR A 177 -3.14 7.45 -6.59
C THR A 177 -3.63 8.90 -6.50
N GLY A 178 -3.05 9.70 -5.62
CA GLY A 178 -3.47 11.08 -5.39
C GLY A 178 -4.99 11.20 -5.14
N GLU A 179 -5.67 12.03 -5.93
CA GLU A 179 -7.13 12.16 -5.86
C GLU A 179 -7.87 10.84 -6.20
N GLY A 180 -7.24 9.92 -6.91
CA GLY A 180 -7.77 8.59 -7.18
C GLY A 180 -8.02 7.78 -5.91
N LYS A 181 -7.21 7.95 -4.85
CA LYS A 181 -7.42 7.30 -3.56
C LYS A 181 -8.72 7.76 -2.91
N SER A 182 -8.95 9.07 -2.85
CA SER A 182 -10.19 9.62 -2.28
C SER A 182 -11.42 9.20 -3.09
N ARG A 183 -11.35 9.20 -4.43
CA ARG A 183 -12.42 8.73 -5.30
C ARG A 183 -12.74 7.25 -5.07
N ALA A 184 -11.73 6.38 -5.00
CA ALA A 184 -11.92 4.95 -4.75
C ALA A 184 -12.59 4.68 -3.40
N ILE A 185 -12.17 5.40 -2.35
CA ILE A 185 -12.77 5.33 -1.01
C ILE A 185 -14.24 5.74 -1.05
N HIS A 186 -14.57 6.89 -1.67
CA HIS A 186 -15.95 7.35 -1.76
C HIS A 186 -16.86 6.38 -2.51
N GLN A 187 -16.37 5.75 -3.57
CA GLN A 187 -17.13 4.76 -4.35
C GLN A 187 -17.40 3.48 -3.56
N ALA A 188 -16.40 2.98 -2.82
CA ALA A 188 -16.49 1.72 -2.08
C ALA A 188 -17.19 1.88 -0.72
N ILE A 189 -16.80 2.89 0.06
CA ILE A 189 -17.19 3.04 1.46
C ILE A 189 -18.39 3.98 1.62
N ARG A 190 -18.59 4.93 0.69
CA ARG A 190 -19.69 5.90 0.64
C ARG A 190 -19.82 6.83 1.86
N ARG A 191 -18.80 6.91 2.69
CA ARG A 191 -18.68 7.84 3.82
C ARG A 191 -17.20 8.15 4.09
N ALA A 192 -16.92 9.22 4.80
CA ALA A 192 -15.57 9.55 5.24
C ALA A 192 -15.04 8.48 6.22
N PRO A 193 -13.81 7.97 6.05
CA PRO A 193 -13.19 7.08 7.02
C PRO A 193 -12.94 7.80 8.35
N ASP A 194 -13.01 7.05 9.47
CA ASP A 194 -12.70 7.61 10.76
C ASP A 194 -11.20 7.91 10.90
N ALA A 195 -10.34 7.03 10.31
CA ALA A 195 -8.92 7.26 10.23
C ALA A 195 -8.36 6.88 8.86
N ALA A 196 -7.29 7.56 8.44
CA ALA A 196 -6.47 7.22 7.28
C ALA A 196 -4.99 7.24 7.67
N PHE A 197 -4.23 6.30 7.12
CA PHE A 197 -2.79 6.13 7.34
C PHE A 197 -2.08 6.17 5.99
N GLY A 198 -1.01 6.98 5.87
CA GLY A 198 -0.29 7.13 4.61
C GLY A 198 1.09 7.76 4.78
N ASN A 199 1.98 7.59 3.77
CA ASN A 199 3.38 7.96 3.84
C ASN A 199 3.81 8.99 2.79
N SER A 200 3.11 9.14 1.70
CA SER A 200 3.55 9.90 0.54
C SER A 200 2.61 11.06 0.16
N ILE A 201 3.09 11.92 -0.72
CA ILE A 201 2.26 13.00 -1.28
C ILE A 201 0.99 12.46 -1.96
N TRP A 202 1.05 11.24 -2.50
CA TRP A 202 -0.06 10.58 -3.17
C TRP A 202 -1.18 10.14 -2.22
N ASP A 203 -0.93 10.21 -0.90
CA ASP A 203 -1.91 9.92 0.16
C ASP A 203 -2.60 11.17 0.70
N ALA A 204 -2.11 12.35 0.32
CA ALA A 204 -2.60 13.61 0.91
C ALA A 204 -4.12 13.80 0.74
N ALA A 205 -4.68 13.38 -0.39
CA ALA A 205 -6.12 13.43 -0.65
C ALA A 205 -6.89 12.46 0.25
N MET A 206 -6.40 11.22 0.42
CA MET A 206 -6.98 10.21 1.31
C MET A 206 -6.92 10.65 2.78
N LEU A 207 -5.76 11.15 3.21
CA LEU A 207 -5.58 11.68 4.56
C LEU A 207 -6.51 12.87 4.83
N GLY A 208 -6.69 13.73 3.81
CA GLY A 208 -7.51 14.93 3.89
C GLY A 208 -9.02 14.69 4.05
N ILE A 209 -9.54 13.55 3.60
CA ILE A 209 -10.97 13.21 3.75
C ILE A 209 -11.27 12.43 5.04
N ALA A 210 -10.25 11.95 5.75
CA ALA A 210 -10.41 11.22 6.99
C ALA A 210 -10.65 12.18 8.18
N ARG A 211 -11.39 11.71 9.18
CA ARG A 211 -11.58 12.46 10.43
C ARG A 211 -10.29 12.57 11.24
N ARG A 212 -9.45 11.54 11.17
CA ARG A 212 -8.17 11.42 11.87
C ARG A 212 -7.10 10.94 10.89
N PRO A 213 -6.33 11.84 10.28
CA PRO A 213 -5.17 11.46 9.49
C PRO A 213 -4.00 11.06 10.38
N PHE A 214 -3.28 10.02 9.99
CA PHE A 214 -2.04 9.57 10.60
C PHE A 214 -0.98 9.46 9.50
N VAL A 215 0.10 10.17 9.65
CA VAL A 215 1.20 10.17 8.70
C VAL A 215 2.27 9.22 9.21
N ILE A 216 2.53 8.16 8.45
CA ILE A 216 3.45 7.08 8.84
C ILE A 216 4.68 7.18 7.95
N ASN A 217 5.89 7.20 8.53
CA ASN A 217 7.16 7.20 7.78
C ASN A 217 7.14 8.14 6.54
N PRO A 218 6.85 9.43 6.72
CA PRO A 218 6.52 10.31 5.61
C PRO A 218 7.71 10.61 4.69
N THR A 219 7.42 10.67 3.37
CA THR A 219 8.29 11.35 2.43
C THR A 219 8.43 12.85 2.81
N PRO A 220 9.53 13.52 2.41
CA PRO A 220 9.73 14.95 2.74
C PRO A 220 8.56 15.86 2.32
N GLN A 221 7.92 15.55 1.17
CA GLN A 221 6.78 16.31 0.67
C GLN A 221 5.56 16.16 1.60
N LEU A 222 5.23 14.94 2.01
CA LEU A 222 4.11 14.72 2.93
C LEU A 222 4.42 15.24 4.34
N GLN A 223 5.65 15.13 4.80
CA GLN A 223 6.07 15.66 6.10
C GLN A 223 5.83 17.18 6.19
N LYS A 224 6.11 17.92 5.11
CA LYS A 224 5.81 19.35 5.02
C LYS A 224 4.30 19.62 5.18
N ILE A 225 3.46 18.91 4.43
CA ILE A 225 1.98 19.02 4.53
C ILE A 225 1.51 18.67 5.93
N ALA A 226 2.05 17.58 6.52
CA ALA A 226 1.71 17.14 7.87
C ALA A 226 2.01 18.22 8.91
N SER A 227 3.16 18.90 8.78
CA SER A 227 3.53 20.03 9.65
C SER A 227 2.55 21.21 9.50
N GLU A 228 2.26 21.63 8.26
CA GLU A 228 1.33 22.72 7.96
C GLU A 228 -0.10 22.44 8.48
N ARG A 229 -0.56 21.20 8.34
CA ARG A 229 -1.91 20.76 8.75
C ARG A 229 -1.98 20.23 10.18
N ARG A 230 -0.85 20.15 10.88
CA ARG A 230 -0.72 19.59 12.23
C ARG A 230 -1.22 18.14 12.31
N TRP A 231 -0.93 17.35 11.28
CA TRP A 231 -1.22 15.94 11.28
C TRP A 231 -0.19 15.19 12.13
N PRO A 232 -0.60 14.21 12.96
CA PRO A 232 0.33 13.41 13.74
C PRO A 232 1.22 12.57 12.82
N VAL A 233 2.52 12.55 13.13
CA VAL A 233 3.54 11.78 12.41
C VAL A 233 4.06 10.68 13.32
N TYR A 234 4.19 9.47 12.77
CA TYR A 234 4.78 8.32 13.44
C TYR A 234 5.83 7.67 12.53
N PHE A 235 6.97 7.35 13.10
CA PHE A 235 8.02 6.58 12.44
C PHE A 235 8.08 5.19 13.05
N PRO A 236 7.94 4.11 12.26
CA PRO A 236 8.11 2.73 12.74
C PRO A 236 9.46 2.48 13.43
N ASP A 237 9.50 1.52 14.34
CA ASP A 237 10.71 1.24 15.16
C ASP A 237 11.93 0.89 14.31
N SER A 238 11.78 0.11 13.23
CA SER A 238 12.86 -0.24 12.31
C SER A 238 13.44 1.00 11.62
N ILE A 239 12.58 1.92 11.15
CA ILE A 239 13.00 3.17 10.49
C ILE A 239 13.74 4.09 11.48
N ARG A 240 13.29 4.15 12.74
CA ARG A 240 13.98 4.95 13.78
C ARG A 240 15.34 4.42 14.16
N ALA A 241 15.53 3.11 14.05
CA ALA A 241 16.85 2.52 14.28
C ALA A 241 17.84 2.96 13.20
N GLU A 242 17.44 2.91 11.93
CA GLU A 242 18.25 3.38 10.79
C GLU A 242 18.64 4.87 10.91
N ILE A 243 17.69 5.74 11.29
CA ILE A 243 17.95 7.20 11.45
C ILE A 243 18.94 7.51 12.58
N ARG A 244 19.09 6.62 13.57
CA ARG A 244 20.03 6.81 14.69
C ARG A 244 21.45 6.34 14.39
N ASP A 245 21.60 5.47 13.40
CA ASP A 245 22.89 4.87 13.02
C ASP A 245 23.58 5.69 11.90
N ASP A 246 22.91 6.68 11.30
CA ASP A 246 23.42 7.69 10.38
C ASP A 246 23.81 9.00 11.12
#